data_029580b61871aa3c22df5ac3ad7f2339
#
_entry.id   029580b61871aa3c22df5ac3ad7f2339
#
_cell.length_a   1.000
_cell.length_b   1.000
_cell.length_c   1.000
_cell.angle_alpha   90.00
_cell.angle_beta   90.00
_cell.angle_gamma   90.00
#
_symmetry.space_group_name_H-M   'P 1'
#
loop_
_entity.id
_entity.type
_entity.pdbx_description
1 polymer ?
#
loop_
_entity_poly.entity_id
_entity_poly.type
_entity_poly.pdbx_seq_one_letter_code
_entity_poly.pdbx_strand_id
1 'polypeptide(L)'
;SIRRQRQMCIRDSIVADGFTGNIALKSIEGTARLVIRMIKNAVKGSFLAKIGLPFMMGVVLRVKKTMDPRLYNGAMFVGLNGLSVKSHGGTDALGFSVAVSNAANLVRQNFVSTIRCEIEKLDLDELSQEAIYDVY
;
A
#
# COMPACT_ATOMS: atom_id res chain seq x y z
N SER A 1 -25.62 6.83 11.09
CA SER A 1 -24.39 7.63 11.07
C SER A 1 -23.19 6.86 11.64
N ILE A 2 -23.29 6.30 12.84
CA ILE A 2 -22.21 5.57 13.53
C ILE A 2 -21.82 4.26 12.79
N ARG A 3 -22.78 3.57 12.17
CA ARG A 3 -22.52 2.35 11.38
C ARG A 3 -21.70 2.61 10.12
N ARG A 4 -21.87 3.77 9.46
CA ARG A 4 -21.04 4.17 8.30
C ARG A 4 -19.61 4.50 8.69
N GLN A 5 -19.41 5.13 9.85
CA GLN A 5 -18.06 5.43 10.35
C GLN A 5 -17.29 4.14 10.71
N ARG A 6 -17.95 3.15 11.33
CA ARG A 6 -17.31 1.84 11.58
C ARG A 6 -16.96 1.10 10.29
N GLN A 7 -17.81 1.15 9.25
CA GLN A 7 -17.50 0.54 7.96
C GLN A 7 -16.36 1.25 7.22
N MET A 8 -16.12 2.54 7.42
CA MET A 8 -14.98 3.25 6.84
C MET A 8 -13.66 2.89 7.52
N CYS A 9 -13.65 2.68 8.84
CA CYS A 9 -12.44 2.32 9.60
C CYS A 9 -12.02 0.83 9.44
N ILE A 10 -12.97 -0.07 9.12
CA ILE A 10 -12.72 -1.52 9.00
C ILE A 10 -12.15 -1.92 7.62
N ARG A 11 -12.11 -1.01 6.63
CA ARG A 11 -11.69 -1.32 5.26
C ARG A 11 -10.35 -0.71 4.82
N ASP A 12 -9.53 -0.33 5.78
CA ASP A 12 -8.21 0.25 5.48
C ASP A 12 -7.18 -0.80 5.11
N SER A 13 -7.46 -2.08 5.38
CA SER A 13 -6.56 -3.20 5.10
C SER A 13 -7.31 -4.32 4.39
N ILE A 14 -6.64 -4.91 3.40
CA ILE A 14 -7.09 -6.11 2.70
C ILE A 14 -6.18 -7.25 3.15
N VAL A 15 -6.75 -8.26 3.80
CA VAL A 15 -6.04 -9.48 4.17
C VAL A 15 -6.29 -10.53 3.09
N ALA A 16 -5.21 -11.09 2.55
CA ALA A 16 -5.26 -12.13 1.53
C ALA A 16 -4.12 -13.12 1.75
N ASP A 17 -4.24 -14.34 1.19
CA ASP A 17 -3.11 -15.25 1.12
C ASP A 17 -2.00 -14.68 0.24
N GLY A 18 -0.75 -15.16 0.47
CA GLY A 18 0.43 -14.60 -0.18
C GLY A 18 0.43 -14.74 -1.71
N PHE A 19 -0.23 -15.74 -2.26
CA PHE A 19 -0.31 -15.96 -3.70
C PHE A 19 -1.34 -15.03 -4.33
N THR A 20 -2.57 -15.02 -3.84
CA THR A 20 -3.67 -14.17 -4.32
C THR A 20 -3.33 -12.69 -4.16
N GLY A 21 -2.80 -12.29 -2.99
CA GLY A 21 -2.36 -10.94 -2.74
C GLY A 21 -1.26 -10.48 -3.70
N ASN A 22 -0.30 -11.35 -4.01
CA ASN A 22 0.76 -11.03 -4.97
C ASN A 22 0.24 -10.89 -6.41
N ILE A 23 -0.71 -11.75 -6.82
CA ILE A 23 -1.36 -11.63 -8.14
C ILE A 23 -2.12 -10.30 -8.21
N ALA A 24 -2.92 -9.96 -7.19
CA ALA A 24 -3.67 -8.71 -7.14
C ALA A 24 -2.74 -7.49 -7.27
N LEU A 25 -1.67 -7.44 -6.48
CA LEU A 25 -0.68 -6.36 -6.54
C LEU A 25 -0.03 -6.26 -7.93
N LYS A 26 0.40 -7.38 -8.53
CA LYS A 26 1.01 -7.38 -9.86
C LYS A 26 0.04 -6.97 -10.96
N SER A 27 -1.23 -7.35 -10.83
CA SER A 27 -2.29 -6.93 -11.75
C SER A 27 -2.54 -5.43 -11.67
N ILE A 28 -2.63 -4.87 -10.46
CA ILE A 28 -2.81 -3.43 -10.24
C ILE A 28 -1.60 -2.65 -10.78
N GLU A 29 -0.37 -3.07 -10.47
CA GLU A 29 0.85 -2.45 -11.00
C GLU A 29 0.89 -2.50 -12.54
N GLY A 30 0.56 -3.65 -13.14
CA GLY A 30 0.53 -3.84 -14.58
C GLY A 30 -0.49 -2.94 -15.25
N THR A 31 -1.70 -2.88 -14.70
CA THR A 31 -2.79 -2.03 -15.19
C THR A 31 -2.43 -0.55 -15.10
N ALA A 32 -1.88 -0.09 -13.98
CA ALA A 32 -1.44 1.29 -13.81
C ALA A 32 -0.39 1.68 -14.85
N ARG A 33 0.61 0.82 -15.09
CA ARG A 33 1.64 1.04 -16.12
C ARG A 33 1.05 1.07 -17.52
N LEU A 34 0.07 0.21 -17.82
CA LEU A 34 -0.61 0.17 -19.11
C LEU A 34 -1.37 1.47 -19.36
N VAL A 35 -2.19 1.93 -18.40
CA VAL A 35 -2.95 3.18 -18.49
C VAL A 35 -2.02 4.37 -18.72
N ILE A 36 -0.93 4.49 -17.95
CA ILE A 36 0.06 5.56 -18.12
C ILE A 36 0.67 5.52 -19.54
N ARG A 37 0.97 4.32 -20.06
CA ARG A 37 1.50 4.16 -21.41
C ARG A 37 0.48 4.59 -22.48
N MET A 38 -0.79 4.22 -22.31
CA MET A 38 -1.88 4.62 -23.22
C MET A 38 -2.03 6.14 -23.24
N ILE A 39 -2.05 6.79 -22.08
CA ILE A 39 -2.13 8.26 -21.97
C ILE A 39 -0.93 8.92 -22.65
N LYS A 40 0.29 8.46 -22.41
CA LYS A 40 1.50 8.97 -23.07
C LYS A 40 1.41 8.85 -24.61
N ASN A 41 0.93 7.72 -25.10
CA ASN A 41 0.79 7.50 -26.55
C ASN A 41 -0.30 8.41 -27.15
N ALA A 42 -1.43 8.57 -26.48
CA ALA A 42 -2.49 9.49 -26.92
C ALA A 42 -2.00 10.95 -26.99
N VAL A 43 -1.24 11.41 -25.98
CA VAL A 43 -0.65 12.76 -26.00
C VAL A 43 0.38 12.91 -27.12
N LYS A 44 1.21 11.88 -27.39
CA LYS A 44 2.17 11.93 -28.50
C LYS A 44 1.51 12.01 -29.86
N GLY A 45 0.34 11.40 -30.03
CA GLY A 45 -0.43 11.38 -31.28
C GLY A 45 -1.22 12.67 -31.57
N SER A 46 -1.40 13.56 -30.58
CA SER A 46 -2.22 14.76 -30.70
C SER A 46 -1.39 16.03 -30.57
N PHE A 47 -1.45 16.89 -31.60
CA PHE A 47 -0.80 18.21 -31.59
C PHE A 47 -1.40 19.15 -30.52
N LEU A 48 -2.73 19.15 -30.40
CA LEU A 48 -3.43 19.94 -29.39
C LEU A 48 -3.09 19.50 -27.95
N ALA A 49 -2.98 18.18 -27.73
CA ALA A 49 -2.58 17.67 -26.43
C ALA A 49 -1.15 18.08 -26.06
N LYS A 50 -0.23 18.16 -27.04
CA LYS A 50 1.14 18.64 -26.79
C LYS A 50 1.17 20.11 -26.39
N ILE A 51 0.32 20.96 -26.98
CA ILE A 51 0.21 22.38 -26.62
C ILE A 51 -0.45 22.54 -25.22
N GLY A 52 -1.46 21.74 -24.91
CA GLY A 52 -2.16 21.76 -23.62
C GLY A 52 -1.36 21.19 -22.45
N LEU A 53 -0.40 20.30 -22.71
CA LEU A 53 0.38 19.60 -21.66
C LEU A 53 1.12 20.56 -20.70
N PRO A 54 1.78 21.66 -21.15
CA PRO A 54 2.43 22.61 -20.25
C PRO A 54 1.47 23.21 -19.22
N PHE A 55 0.23 23.51 -19.61
CA PHE A 55 -0.79 24.05 -18.69
C PHE A 55 -1.22 23.04 -17.63
N MET A 56 -1.15 21.75 -17.94
CA MET A 56 -1.47 20.66 -17.01
C MET A 56 -0.24 20.12 -16.24
N MET A 57 0.96 20.64 -16.52
CA MET A 57 2.20 20.08 -15.96
C MET A 57 2.18 20.02 -14.42
N GLY A 58 1.61 21.02 -13.74
CA GLY A 58 1.48 21.03 -12.29
C GLY A 58 0.63 19.87 -11.76
N VAL A 59 -0.46 19.54 -12.45
CA VAL A 59 -1.33 18.40 -12.09
C VAL A 59 -0.59 17.09 -12.35
N VAL A 60 0.05 16.96 -13.51
CA VAL A 60 0.81 15.74 -13.89
C VAL A 60 1.92 15.46 -12.90
N LEU A 61 2.69 16.48 -12.49
CA LEU A 61 3.75 16.33 -11.50
C LEU A 61 3.22 15.94 -10.11
N ARG A 62 2.08 16.47 -9.71
CA ARG A 62 1.43 16.12 -8.45
C ARG A 62 0.99 14.65 -8.46
N VAL A 63 0.30 14.21 -9.52
CA VAL A 63 -0.12 12.82 -9.68
C VAL A 63 1.10 11.89 -9.69
N LYS A 64 2.16 12.23 -10.46
CA LYS A 64 3.39 11.44 -10.50
C LYS A 64 4.03 11.30 -9.12
N LYS A 65 4.06 12.38 -8.33
CA LYS A 65 4.60 12.35 -6.96
C LYS A 65 3.75 11.47 -6.04
N THR A 66 2.42 11.59 -6.11
CA THR A 66 1.51 10.79 -5.27
C THR A 66 1.56 9.30 -5.62
N MET A 67 1.80 8.97 -6.89
CA MET A 67 1.88 7.59 -7.36
C MET A 67 3.30 7.01 -7.37
N ASP A 68 4.27 7.70 -6.79
CA ASP A 68 5.65 7.23 -6.75
C ASP A 68 5.81 6.08 -5.74
N PRO A 69 6.02 4.83 -6.19
CA PRO A 69 6.08 3.67 -5.31
C PRO A 69 7.29 3.72 -4.36
N ARG A 70 8.30 4.53 -4.65
CA ARG A 70 9.48 4.70 -3.80
C ARG A 70 9.14 5.31 -2.44
N LEU A 71 8.09 6.17 -2.41
CA LEU A 71 7.63 6.85 -1.18
C LEU A 71 6.85 5.91 -0.24
N TYR A 72 6.43 4.75 -0.72
CA TYR A 72 5.63 3.76 0.03
C TYR A 72 6.42 2.46 0.26
N ASN A 73 7.74 2.51 0.17
CA ASN A 73 8.59 1.35 0.36
C ASN A 73 8.78 1.00 1.84
N GLY A 74 8.97 -0.29 2.12
CA GLY A 74 9.20 -0.78 3.47
C GLY A 74 7.99 -1.50 4.05
N ALA A 75 7.64 -2.67 3.51
CA ALA A 75 6.64 -3.56 4.08
C ALA A 75 7.21 -4.29 5.29
N MET A 76 6.48 -4.30 6.41
CA MET A 76 6.90 -5.02 7.61
C MET A 76 6.33 -6.43 7.64
N PHE A 77 7.06 -7.34 8.27
CA PHE A 77 6.55 -8.65 8.65
C PHE A 77 5.87 -8.56 10.01
N VAL A 78 4.61 -8.99 10.05
CA VAL A 78 3.81 -9.08 11.29
C VAL A 78 3.94 -10.49 11.86
N GLY A 79 3.91 -10.63 13.20
CA GLY A 79 3.98 -11.93 13.89
C GLY A 79 5.39 -12.41 14.21
N LEU A 80 6.40 -11.59 14.03
CA LEU A 80 7.77 -11.89 14.45
C LEU A 80 8.07 -11.31 15.85
N ASN A 81 9.00 -11.94 16.57
CA ASN A 81 9.47 -11.45 17.87
C ASN A 81 10.33 -10.18 17.79
N GLY A 82 10.67 -9.75 16.60
CA GLY A 82 11.43 -8.54 16.31
C GLY A 82 10.95 -7.85 15.06
N LEU A 83 11.33 -6.59 14.87
CA LEU A 83 10.99 -5.83 13.70
C LEU A 83 11.79 -6.31 12.48
N SER A 84 11.09 -6.73 11.44
CA SER A 84 11.68 -7.04 10.15
C SER A 84 10.94 -6.26 9.05
N VAL A 85 11.67 -5.53 8.22
CA VAL A 85 11.13 -4.71 7.15
C VAL A 85 11.72 -5.14 5.83
N LYS A 86 10.87 -5.46 4.87
CA LYS A 86 11.24 -5.84 3.51
C LYS A 86 11.18 -4.64 2.59
N SER A 87 12.29 -4.33 1.93
CA SER A 87 12.34 -3.38 0.81
C SER A 87 11.96 -4.06 -0.50
N HIS A 88 11.40 -3.30 -1.45
CA HIS A 88 11.11 -3.78 -2.79
C HIS A 88 12.42 -4.08 -3.54
N GLY A 89 12.51 -5.26 -4.20
CA GLY A 89 13.75 -5.71 -4.84
C GLY A 89 14.23 -4.84 -6.02
N GLY A 90 13.34 -4.11 -6.68
CA GLY A 90 13.66 -3.18 -7.77
C GLY A 90 13.77 -1.71 -7.35
N THR A 91 14.00 -1.44 -6.05
CA THR A 91 14.08 -0.07 -5.54
C THR A 91 15.45 0.56 -5.80
N ASP A 92 15.48 1.89 -5.91
CA ASP A 92 16.69 2.69 -5.95
C ASP A 92 17.12 3.16 -4.55
N ALA A 93 18.20 3.94 -4.46
CA ALA A 93 18.72 4.46 -3.19
C ALA A 93 17.67 5.28 -2.41
N LEU A 94 16.83 6.05 -3.12
CA LEU A 94 15.77 6.84 -2.48
C LEU A 94 14.72 5.93 -1.84
N GLY A 95 14.21 4.96 -2.57
CA GLY A 95 13.21 4.04 -2.04
C GLY A 95 13.78 3.17 -0.91
N PHE A 96 15.06 2.77 -0.98
CA PHE A 96 15.71 2.06 0.12
C PHE A 96 15.83 2.94 1.37
N SER A 97 16.20 4.21 1.23
CA SER A 97 16.27 5.14 2.36
C SER A 97 14.90 5.35 3.02
N VAL A 98 13.82 5.35 2.25
CA VAL A 98 12.45 5.42 2.78
C VAL A 98 12.14 4.16 3.59
N ALA A 99 12.50 2.96 3.11
CA ALA A 99 12.30 1.71 3.85
C ALA A 99 13.06 1.70 5.19
N VAL A 100 14.30 2.19 5.21
CA VAL A 100 15.09 2.32 6.45
C VAL A 100 14.46 3.34 7.41
N SER A 101 13.99 4.48 6.87
CA SER A 101 13.31 5.50 7.68
C SER A 101 12.01 4.98 8.30
N ASN A 102 11.24 4.20 7.54
CA ASN A 102 10.03 3.54 8.03
C ASN A 102 10.36 2.54 9.14
N ALA A 103 11.39 1.71 8.96
CA ALA A 103 11.84 0.78 9.97
C ALA A 103 12.25 1.52 11.27
N ALA A 104 13.00 2.60 11.16
CA ALA A 104 13.40 3.42 12.31
C ALA A 104 12.20 4.04 13.04
N ASN A 105 11.18 4.49 12.30
CA ASN A 105 9.96 5.03 12.89
C ASN A 105 9.15 3.95 13.62
N LEU A 106 9.05 2.74 13.07
CA LEU A 106 8.36 1.62 13.71
C LEU A 106 9.05 1.21 15.04
N VAL A 107 10.40 1.23 15.08
CA VAL A 107 11.16 1.02 16.33
C VAL A 107 10.83 2.09 17.36
N ARG A 108 10.86 3.38 16.97
CA ARG A 108 10.55 4.51 17.88
C ARG A 108 9.13 4.45 18.43
N GLN A 109 8.20 3.91 17.68
CA GLN A 109 6.79 3.73 18.09
C GLN A 109 6.56 2.46 18.91
N ASN A 110 7.59 1.68 19.24
CA ASN A 110 7.48 0.39 19.92
C ASN A 110 6.45 -0.56 19.26
N PHE A 111 6.43 -0.57 17.92
CA PHE A 111 5.40 -1.24 17.12
C PHE A 111 5.19 -2.71 17.52
N VAL A 112 6.27 -3.49 17.75
CA VAL A 112 6.18 -4.91 18.10
C VAL A 112 5.48 -5.13 19.45
N SER A 113 5.79 -4.30 20.46
CA SER A 113 5.14 -4.39 21.78
C SER A 113 3.68 -3.94 21.73
N THR A 114 3.38 -2.94 20.90
CA THR A 114 2.00 -2.48 20.69
C THR A 114 1.14 -3.59 20.09
N ILE A 115 1.61 -4.24 19.01
CA ILE A 115 0.88 -5.36 18.39
C ILE A 115 0.69 -6.51 19.38
N ARG A 116 1.75 -6.88 20.12
CA ARG A 116 1.65 -7.94 21.13
C ARG A 116 0.56 -7.62 22.16
N CYS A 117 0.56 -6.41 22.70
CA CYS A 117 -0.44 -5.98 23.66
C CYS A 117 -1.87 -5.98 23.07
N GLU A 118 -2.04 -5.61 21.80
CA GLU A 118 -3.35 -5.65 21.16
C GLU A 118 -3.83 -7.09 20.89
N ILE A 119 -2.94 -7.98 20.49
CA ILE A 119 -3.27 -9.41 20.30
C ILE A 119 -3.64 -10.07 21.63
N GLU A 120 -2.94 -9.75 22.73
CA GLU A 120 -3.25 -10.28 24.06
C GLU A 120 -4.63 -9.84 24.58
N LYS A 121 -5.17 -8.74 24.08
CA LYS A 121 -6.52 -8.26 24.40
C LYS A 121 -7.62 -8.96 23.60
N LEU A 122 -7.27 -9.64 22.51
CA LEU A 122 -8.24 -10.36 21.71
C LEU A 122 -8.55 -11.69 22.39
N ASP A 123 -9.84 -11.91 22.61
CA ASP A 123 -10.30 -13.22 23.06
C ASP A 123 -10.28 -14.19 21.85
N LEU A 124 -9.34 -15.12 21.87
CA LEU A 124 -9.13 -16.07 20.78
C LEU A 124 -10.36 -17.00 20.56
N ASP A 125 -11.19 -17.20 21.60
CA ASP A 125 -12.42 -17.97 21.48
C ASP A 125 -13.50 -17.25 20.69
N GLU A 126 -13.61 -15.91 20.77
CA GLU A 126 -14.50 -15.13 19.93
C GLU A 126 -14.06 -15.17 18.46
N LEU A 127 -12.77 -15.07 18.19
CA LEU A 127 -12.23 -15.15 16.83
C LEU A 127 -12.46 -16.52 16.17
N SER A 128 -12.41 -17.60 16.95
CA SER A 128 -12.66 -18.95 16.44
C SER A 128 -14.13 -19.20 16.11
N GLN A 129 -15.06 -18.55 16.80
CA GLN A 129 -16.50 -18.63 16.52
C GLN A 129 -16.92 -17.77 15.32
N GLU A 130 -16.42 -16.54 15.19
CA GLU A 130 -16.73 -15.68 14.04
C GLU A 130 -16.16 -16.22 12.72
N ALA A 131 -14.96 -16.82 12.72
CA ALA A 131 -14.36 -17.39 11.52
C ALA A 131 -15.14 -18.61 10.97
N ILE A 132 -15.96 -19.29 11.78
CA ILE A 132 -16.80 -20.42 11.36
C ILE A 132 -18.08 -19.92 10.66
N TYR A 133 -18.57 -18.74 10.99
CA TYR A 133 -19.80 -18.19 10.41
C TYR A 133 -19.60 -17.47 9.08
N ASP A 134 -18.38 -17.04 8.74
CA ASP A 134 -18.08 -16.34 7.47
C ASP A 134 -17.70 -17.30 6.31
N VAL A 135 -17.71 -18.62 6.54
CA VAL A 135 -17.36 -19.65 5.53
C VAL A 135 -18.60 -20.32 4.91
N TYR A 136 -19.83 -19.95 5.34
CA TYR A 136 -21.08 -20.45 4.77
C TYR A 136 -21.95 -19.29 4.20
#